data_0b2429cb32e0320faf316fb9c5921078
#
_entry.id   0b2429cb32e0320faf316fb9c5921078
#
_cell.length_a   1.000
_cell.length_b   1.000
_cell.length_c   1.000
_cell.angle_alpha   90.00
_cell.angle_beta   90.00
_cell.angle_gamma   90.00
#
_symmetry.space_group_name_H-M   'P 1'
#
loop_
_entity.id
_entity.type
_entity.pdbx_description
1 polymer ?
#
loop_
_entity_poly.entity_id
_entity_poly.type
_entity_poly.pdbx_seq_one_letter_code
_entity_poly.pdbx_strand_id
1 'polypeptide(L)'
;ARKSRGLGDVYKRQILDSNSIDFTLSFRDLSKILKKTKSIENSVFKDSDDFKKWTENWIIKIISEKTNLKDITKKMDLTNPCFIPRNHIIEDALENAVNGDMAMVNEILQLFKNPFDENGDFEVFKRPSKANEPYVTFCGT
;
A
#
# COMPACT_ATOMS: atom_id res chain seq x y z
N ALA A 1 13.10 22.96 10.84
CA ALA A 1 13.13 21.49 10.55
C ALA A 1 11.74 20.86 10.32
N ARG A 2 10.68 21.34 10.96
CA ARG A 2 9.31 20.84 10.77
C ARG A 2 8.69 21.20 9.40
N LYS A 3 9.02 22.35 8.83
CA LYS A 3 8.48 22.80 7.52
C LYS A 3 9.00 21.99 6.32
N SER A 4 10.24 21.48 6.37
CA SER A 4 10.78 20.71 5.25
C SER A 4 10.24 19.27 5.16
N ARG A 5 9.79 18.69 6.28
CA ARG A 5 9.15 17.37 6.30
C ARG A 5 7.77 17.41 5.64
N GLY A 6 6.97 18.45 5.89
CA GLY A 6 5.65 18.61 5.30
C GLY A 6 5.66 18.77 3.77
N LEU A 7 6.65 19.49 3.22
CA LEU A 7 6.81 19.66 1.76
C LEU A 7 7.18 18.34 1.06
N GLY A 8 8.02 17.51 1.67
CA GLY A 8 8.36 16.19 1.14
C GLY A 8 7.16 15.25 1.10
N ASP A 9 6.30 15.27 2.10
CA ASP A 9 5.10 14.46 2.15
C ASP A 9 4.03 14.92 1.15
N VAL A 10 3.88 16.23 0.96
CA VAL A 10 2.97 16.81 -0.06
C VAL A 10 3.44 16.42 -1.45
N TYR A 11 4.72 16.58 -1.75
CA TYR A 11 5.30 16.21 -3.04
C TYR A 11 5.13 14.72 -3.34
N LYS A 12 5.39 13.85 -2.37
CA LYS A 12 5.16 12.41 -2.50
C LYS A 12 3.71 12.08 -2.82
N ARG A 13 2.74 12.69 -2.13
CA ARG A 13 1.32 12.48 -2.41
C ARG A 13 0.95 12.91 -3.81
N GLN A 14 1.45 14.08 -4.26
CA GLN A 14 1.20 14.56 -5.62
C GLN A 14 1.72 13.58 -6.69
N ILE A 15 2.91 13.00 -6.51
CA ILE A 15 3.44 11.99 -7.43
C ILE A 15 2.58 10.73 -7.43
N LEU A 16 2.14 10.26 -6.26
CA LEU A 16 1.26 9.09 -6.16
C LEU A 16 -0.06 9.33 -6.89
N ASP A 17 -0.69 10.48 -6.68
CA ASP A 17 -1.96 10.84 -7.31
C ASP A 17 -1.82 11.01 -8.84
N SER A 18 -0.79 11.72 -9.30
CA SER A 18 -0.56 11.98 -10.73
C SER A 18 -0.24 10.72 -11.54
N ASN A 19 0.32 9.69 -10.91
CA ASN A 19 0.68 8.42 -11.55
C ASN A 19 -0.32 7.29 -11.23
N SER A 20 -1.43 7.56 -10.54
CA SER A 20 -2.42 6.56 -10.11
C SER A 20 -1.80 5.39 -9.34
N ILE A 21 -0.77 5.66 -8.53
CA ILE A 21 -0.06 4.66 -7.73
C ILE A 21 -0.85 4.36 -6.45
N ASP A 22 -1.08 3.08 -6.18
CA ASP A 22 -1.76 2.66 -4.95
C ASP A 22 -1.00 3.10 -3.69
N PHE A 23 -1.66 3.90 -2.88
CA PHE A 23 -1.07 4.51 -1.69
C PHE A 23 -0.61 3.45 -0.66
N THR A 24 -1.45 2.45 -0.39
CA THR A 24 -1.14 1.40 0.60
C THR A 24 0.03 0.53 0.16
N LEU A 25 0.00 0.05 -1.10
CA LEU A 25 1.07 -0.78 -1.65
C LEU A 25 2.39 0.00 -1.77
N SER A 26 2.34 1.32 -1.99
CA SER A 26 3.55 2.14 -2.11
C SER A 26 4.41 2.11 -0.84
N PHE A 27 3.80 2.20 0.34
CA PHE A 27 4.55 2.15 1.60
C PHE A 27 5.13 0.77 1.89
N ARG A 28 4.41 -0.30 1.53
CA ARG A 28 4.92 -1.67 1.66
C ARG A 28 6.08 -1.93 0.71
N ASP A 29 5.99 -1.46 -0.52
CA ASP A 29 7.07 -1.59 -1.50
C ASP A 29 8.32 -0.80 -1.09
N LEU A 30 8.17 0.41 -0.53
CA LEU A 30 9.30 1.16 0.02
C LEU A 30 10.02 0.40 1.14
N SER A 31 9.29 -0.24 2.04
CA SER A 31 9.88 -1.09 3.08
C SER A 31 10.65 -2.27 2.49
N LYS A 32 10.07 -2.96 1.49
CA LYS A 32 10.71 -4.09 0.78
C LYS A 32 11.96 -3.67 0.01
N ILE A 33 11.94 -2.49 -0.61
CA ILE A 33 13.10 -1.94 -1.31
C ILE A 33 14.23 -1.66 -0.33
N LEU A 34 13.95 -1.05 0.82
CA LEU A 34 14.96 -0.84 1.88
C LEU A 34 15.53 -2.16 2.42
N LYS A 35 14.72 -3.20 2.56
CA LYS A 35 15.15 -4.55 2.94
C LYS A 35 15.94 -5.27 1.84
N LYS A 36 15.98 -4.73 0.62
CA LYS A 36 16.52 -5.36 -0.59
C LYS A 36 15.82 -6.67 -0.98
N THR A 37 14.55 -6.83 -0.59
CA THR A 37 13.72 -7.98 -0.96
C THR A 37 12.88 -7.73 -2.21
N LYS A 38 12.84 -6.48 -2.69
CA LYS A 38 12.16 -6.06 -3.92
C LYS A 38 12.96 -4.98 -4.61
N SER A 39 13.03 -4.99 -5.95
CA SER A 39 13.62 -3.91 -6.73
C SER A 39 12.58 -2.85 -7.08
N ILE A 40 13.04 -1.65 -7.45
CA ILE A 40 12.16 -0.54 -7.87
C ILE A 40 11.40 -0.94 -9.14
N GLU A 41 12.05 -1.63 -10.08
CA GLU A 41 11.47 -2.09 -11.34
C GLU A 41 10.33 -3.11 -11.16
N ASN A 42 10.33 -3.82 -10.04
CA ASN A 42 9.29 -4.80 -9.69
C ASN A 42 8.27 -4.25 -8.68
N SER A 43 8.34 -2.96 -8.36
CA SER A 43 7.45 -2.29 -7.43
C SER A 43 6.26 -1.62 -8.15
N VAL A 44 5.34 -1.06 -7.37
CA VAL A 44 4.25 -0.22 -7.89
C VAL A 44 4.76 1.08 -8.55
N PHE A 45 6.06 1.37 -8.46
CA PHE A 45 6.71 2.56 -9.01
C PHE A 45 7.33 2.36 -10.38
N LYS A 46 7.29 1.16 -10.93
CA LYS A 46 7.99 0.77 -12.16
C LYS A 46 7.74 1.70 -13.35
N ASP A 47 6.55 2.29 -13.44
CA ASP A 47 6.12 3.13 -14.56
C ASP A 47 6.23 4.64 -14.26
N SER A 48 6.80 5.03 -13.10
CA SER A 48 6.96 6.43 -12.71
C SER A 48 8.43 6.80 -12.49
N ASP A 49 9.02 7.49 -13.45
CA ASP A 49 10.42 7.94 -13.35
C ASP A 49 10.62 8.96 -12.23
N ASP A 50 9.63 9.81 -11.97
CA ASP A 50 9.69 10.77 -10.87
C ASP A 50 9.70 10.07 -9.51
N PHE A 51 8.90 9.01 -9.36
CA PHE A 51 8.90 8.26 -8.12
C PHE A 51 10.17 7.41 -7.94
N LYS A 52 10.74 6.86 -9.02
CA LYS A 52 12.03 6.18 -8.97
C LYS A 52 13.12 7.11 -8.44
N LYS A 53 13.28 8.29 -9.04
CA LYS A 53 14.24 9.32 -8.59
C LYS A 53 13.99 9.74 -7.14
N TRP A 54 12.74 9.94 -6.76
CA TRP A 54 12.38 10.27 -5.39
C TRP A 54 12.78 9.14 -4.42
N THR A 55 12.52 7.87 -4.77
CA THR A 55 12.87 6.69 -3.96
C THR A 55 14.38 6.56 -3.78
N GLU A 56 15.17 6.75 -4.83
CA GLU A 56 16.63 6.73 -4.77
C GLU A 56 17.17 7.80 -3.82
N ASN A 57 16.70 9.04 -3.95
CA ASN A 57 17.08 10.14 -3.06
C ASN A 57 16.66 9.88 -1.61
N TRP A 58 15.49 9.30 -1.40
CA TRP A 58 14.99 8.94 -0.08
C TRP A 58 15.86 7.86 0.58
N ILE A 59 16.27 6.82 -0.18
CA ILE A 59 17.18 5.78 0.29
C ILE A 59 18.53 6.37 0.69
N ILE A 60 19.12 7.23 -0.16
CA ILE A 60 20.38 7.90 0.12
C ILE A 60 20.29 8.69 1.43
N LYS A 61 19.19 9.42 1.63
CA LYS A 61 18.95 10.19 2.85
C LYS A 61 18.89 9.30 4.10
N ILE A 62 18.12 8.20 4.05
CA ILE A 62 18.00 7.26 5.17
C ILE A 62 19.36 6.66 5.53
N ILE A 63 20.15 6.25 4.51
CA ILE A 63 21.47 5.69 4.74
C ILE A 63 22.42 6.73 5.34
N SER A 64 22.34 7.99 4.90
CA SER A 64 23.20 9.07 5.41
C SER A 64 22.92 9.42 6.88
N GLU A 65 21.71 9.19 7.35
CA GLU A 65 21.32 9.42 8.76
C GLU A 65 21.85 8.34 9.71
N LYS A 66 22.62 7.36 9.23
CA LYS A 66 23.23 6.24 9.99
C LYS A 66 22.24 5.50 10.89
N THR A 67 20.96 5.50 10.55
CA THR A 67 19.91 4.85 11.30
C THR A 67 19.90 3.34 11.01
N ASN A 68 19.54 2.53 11.98
CA ASN A 68 19.42 1.08 11.79
C ASN A 68 18.26 0.76 10.82
N LEU A 69 18.60 0.27 9.62
CA LEU A 69 17.63 -0.05 8.58
C LEU A 69 16.60 -1.11 9.02
N LYS A 70 16.99 -2.05 9.88
CA LYS A 70 16.07 -3.07 10.42
C LYS A 70 14.99 -2.43 11.29
N ASP A 71 15.37 -1.45 12.11
CA ASP A 71 14.43 -0.77 12.99
C ASP A 71 13.47 0.13 12.17
N ILE A 72 13.99 0.81 11.15
CA ILE A 72 13.17 1.62 10.25
C ILE A 72 12.15 0.73 9.53
N THR A 73 12.61 -0.34 8.87
CA THR A 73 11.72 -1.21 8.10
C THR A 73 10.70 -1.91 8.97
N LYS A 74 11.08 -2.32 10.19
CA LYS A 74 10.14 -2.86 11.18
C LYS A 74 9.06 -1.85 11.55
N LYS A 75 9.43 -0.60 11.83
CA LYS A 75 8.47 0.47 12.12
C LYS A 75 7.56 0.75 10.92
N MET A 76 8.11 0.77 9.70
CA MET A 76 7.32 0.94 8.48
C MET A 76 6.28 -0.17 8.33
N ASP A 77 6.65 -1.43 8.54
CA ASP A 77 5.75 -2.57 8.41
C ASP A 77 4.65 -2.59 9.48
N LEU A 78 4.97 -2.17 10.71
CA LEU A 78 3.98 -2.06 11.80
C LEU A 78 3.05 -0.85 11.66
N THR A 79 3.43 0.15 10.86
CA THR A 79 2.65 1.37 10.65
C THR A 79 1.77 1.28 9.40
N ASN A 80 2.25 0.57 8.37
CA ASN A 80 1.59 0.48 7.08
C ASN A 80 0.98 -0.91 6.89
N PRO A 81 -0.35 -1.05 6.87
CA PRO A 81 -0.98 -2.35 6.69
C PRO A 81 -0.72 -2.94 5.31
N CYS A 82 -0.71 -4.27 5.21
CA CYS A 82 -0.71 -5.00 3.93
C CYS A 82 -2.11 -5.04 3.31
N PHE A 83 -3.11 -5.11 4.17
CA PHE A 83 -4.50 -5.28 3.80
C PHE A 83 -5.33 -4.10 4.31
N ILE A 84 -6.13 -3.53 3.42
CA ILE A 84 -7.15 -2.53 3.74
C ILE A 84 -8.48 -2.99 3.15
N PRO A 85 -9.63 -2.58 3.73
CA PRO A 85 -10.94 -2.88 3.17
C PRO A 85 -11.11 -2.13 1.85
N ARG A 86 -10.86 -2.82 0.73
CA ARG A 86 -11.06 -2.28 -0.61
C ARG A 86 -12.50 -2.46 -1.02
N ASN A 87 -13.11 -1.40 -1.52
CA ASN A 87 -14.54 -1.38 -1.80
C ASN A 87 -14.98 -2.51 -2.74
N HIS A 88 -14.30 -2.72 -3.87
CA HIS A 88 -14.65 -3.80 -4.80
C HIS A 88 -14.58 -5.20 -4.16
N ILE A 89 -13.60 -5.44 -3.29
CA ILE A 89 -13.47 -6.71 -2.55
C ILE A 89 -14.61 -6.88 -1.54
N ILE A 90 -15.00 -5.81 -0.86
CA ILE A 90 -16.12 -5.84 0.09
C ILE A 90 -17.45 -6.08 -0.65
N GLU A 91 -17.64 -5.46 -1.80
CA GLU A 91 -18.84 -5.66 -2.63
C GLU A 91 -18.96 -7.10 -3.11
N ASP A 92 -17.88 -7.67 -3.65
CA ASP A 92 -17.84 -9.08 -4.06
C ASP A 92 -18.17 -10.01 -2.89
N ALA A 93 -17.61 -9.73 -1.71
CA ALA A 93 -17.88 -10.51 -0.51
C ALA A 93 -19.35 -10.43 -0.07
N LEU A 94 -19.95 -9.24 -0.15
CA LEU A 94 -21.36 -9.02 0.21
C LEU A 94 -22.29 -9.68 -0.81
N GLU A 95 -22.00 -9.63 -2.11
CA GLU A 95 -22.76 -10.31 -3.14
C GLU A 95 -22.74 -11.83 -2.94
N ASN A 96 -21.57 -12.41 -2.68
CA ASN A 96 -21.45 -13.83 -2.36
C ASN A 96 -22.24 -14.20 -1.09
N ALA A 97 -22.19 -13.37 -0.05
CA ALA A 97 -22.90 -13.60 1.20
C ALA A 97 -24.44 -13.59 1.01
N VAL A 98 -24.96 -12.68 0.17
CA VAL A 98 -26.39 -12.64 -0.18
C VAL A 98 -26.81 -13.93 -0.89
N ASN A 99 -25.91 -14.53 -1.67
CA ASN A 99 -26.13 -15.81 -2.33
C ASN A 99 -25.87 -17.03 -1.43
N GLY A 100 -25.60 -16.81 -0.13
CA GLY A 100 -25.39 -17.85 0.87
C GLY A 100 -23.94 -18.31 1.04
N ASP A 101 -22.98 -17.72 0.33
CA ASP A 101 -21.55 -18.04 0.47
C ASP A 101 -20.83 -17.00 1.35
N MET A 102 -20.51 -17.42 2.57
CA MET A 102 -19.81 -16.61 3.57
C MET A 102 -18.28 -16.76 3.55
N ALA A 103 -17.72 -17.56 2.64
CA ALA A 103 -16.28 -17.88 2.64
C ALA A 103 -15.43 -16.61 2.55
N MET A 104 -15.68 -15.76 1.56
CA MET A 104 -14.92 -14.53 1.33
C MET A 104 -15.05 -13.53 2.49
N VAL A 105 -16.23 -13.42 3.11
CA VAL A 105 -16.43 -12.58 4.31
C VAL A 105 -15.55 -13.08 5.45
N ASN A 106 -15.51 -14.39 5.69
CA ASN A 106 -14.70 -14.98 6.74
C ASN A 106 -13.20 -14.78 6.49
N GLU A 107 -12.74 -14.92 5.26
CA GLU A 107 -11.35 -14.64 4.88
C GLU A 107 -10.96 -13.19 5.14
N ILE A 108 -11.79 -12.23 4.73
CA ILE A 108 -11.58 -10.80 4.99
C ILE A 108 -11.51 -10.51 6.49
N LEU A 109 -12.39 -11.10 7.28
CA LEU A 109 -12.38 -10.93 8.74
C LEU A 109 -11.09 -11.49 9.37
N GLN A 110 -10.55 -12.60 8.86
CA GLN A 110 -9.28 -13.14 9.32
C GLN A 110 -8.10 -12.21 8.98
N LEU A 111 -8.07 -11.68 7.76
CA LEU A 111 -7.05 -10.74 7.32
C LEU A 111 -7.03 -9.46 8.18
N PHE A 112 -8.20 -8.94 8.51
CA PHE A 112 -8.30 -7.70 9.30
C PHE A 112 -7.99 -7.87 10.78
N LYS A 113 -7.88 -9.10 11.28
CA LYS A 113 -7.33 -9.35 12.63
C LYS A 113 -5.84 -9.04 12.70
N ASN A 114 -5.10 -9.29 11.61
CA ASN A 114 -3.65 -9.05 11.52
C ASN A 114 -3.29 -8.34 10.20
N PRO A 115 -3.71 -7.09 9.99
CA PRO A 115 -3.60 -6.42 8.70
C PRO A 115 -2.16 -6.06 8.32
N PHE A 116 -1.21 -6.20 9.24
CA PHE A 116 0.21 -5.92 9.04
C PHE A 116 1.03 -7.14 8.66
N ASP A 117 0.48 -8.34 8.85
CA ASP A 117 1.17 -9.59 8.54
C ASP A 117 1.09 -9.90 7.04
N GLU A 118 2.26 -10.16 6.45
CA GLU A 118 2.40 -10.45 5.03
C GLU A 118 2.29 -11.96 4.76
N ASN A 119 1.15 -12.57 5.11
CA ASN A 119 0.88 -13.97 4.80
C ASN A 119 0.55 -14.14 3.31
N GLY A 120 1.31 -15.03 2.64
CA GLY A 120 1.39 -15.08 1.17
C GLY A 120 0.14 -15.46 0.40
N ASP A 121 -0.86 -16.08 1.03
CA ASP A 121 -2.00 -16.69 0.32
C ASP A 121 -3.13 -15.70 -0.04
N PHE A 122 -2.99 -14.43 0.31
CA PHE A 122 -4.06 -13.43 0.17
C PHE A 122 -3.76 -12.30 -0.82
N GLU A 123 -2.99 -12.57 -1.86
CA GLU A 123 -2.62 -11.56 -2.87
C GLU A 123 -3.84 -10.94 -3.57
N VAL A 124 -4.95 -11.67 -3.69
CA VAL A 124 -6.20 -11.17 -4.29
C VAL A 124 -6.72 -9.95 -3.53
N PHE A 125 -6.65 -9.97 -2.20
CA PHE A 125 -7.15 -8.90 -1.33
C PHE A 125 -6.27 -7.65 -1.31
N LYS A 126 -5.04 -7.73 -1.84
CA LYS A 126 -4.13 -6.59 -1.98
C LYS A 126 -4.37 -5.79 -3.26
N ARG A 127 -5.02 -6.39 -4.28
CA ARG A 127 -5.15 -5.78 -5.60
C ARG A 127 -5.97 -4.49 -5.54
N PRO A 128 -5.46 -3.38 -6.10
CA PRO A 128 -6.28 -2.18 -6.28
C PRO A 128 -7.42 -2.46 -7.26
N SER A 129 -8.50 -1.68 -7.17
CA SER A 129 -9.54 -1.68 -8.20
C SER A 129 -8.94 -1.26 -9.55
N LYS A 130 -9.53 -1.74 -10.65
CA LYS A 130 -9.13 -1.29 -11.98
C LYS A 130 -9.44 0.21 -12.12
N ALA A 131 -8.47 1.00 -12.58
CA ALA A 131 -8.53 2.46 -12.62
C ALA A 131 -9.70 3.06 -13.44
N ASN A 132 -10.46 2.26 -14.18
CA ASN A 132 -11.48 2.72 -15.12
C ASN A 132 -12.92 2.36 -14.72
N GLU A 133 -13.14 1.79 -13.53
CA GLU A 133 -14.49 1.53 -13.05
C GLU A 133 -14.92 2.68 -12.14
N PRO A 134 -15.92 3.50 -12.56
CA PRO A 134 -16.44 4.54 -11.69
C PRO A 134 -17.07 3.87 -10.46
N TYR A 135 -16.46 4.05 -9.32
CA TYR A 135 -16.99 3.54 -8.07
C TYR A 135 -18.08 4.52 -7.55
N VAL A 136 -19.29 4.03 -7.51
CA VAL A 136 -20.41 4.77 -6.91
C VAL A 136 -20.59 4.25 -5.48
N THR A 137 -20.21 5.04 -4.49
CA THR A 137 -20.55 4.76 -3.09
C THR A 137 -22.03 5.00 -2.88
N PHE A 138 -22.77 3.96 -2.59
CA PHE A 138 -24.11 4.08 -2.05
C PHE A 138 -23.99 4.32 -0.53
N CYS A 139 -23.66 5.55 -0.13
CA CYS A 139 -23.95 5.98 1.23
C CYS A 139 -25.46 6.16 1.31
N GLY A 140 -26.16 5.10 1.74
CA GLY A 140 -27.58 5.17 2.00
C GLY A 140 -27.84 6.10 3.19
N THR A 141 -28.26 7.30 2.92
CA THR A 141 -29.04 8.19 3.79
C THR A 141 -30.33 8.51 3.12
#